data_8ce30e6d12cb5a47a6c8f1d8845a4852
#
_entry.id   8ce30e6d12cb5a47a6c8f1d8845a4852
#
_cell.length_a   1.000
_cell.length_b   1.000
_cell.length_c   1.000
_cell.angle_alpha   90.00
_cell.angle_beta   90.00
_cell.angle_gamma   90.00
#
_symmetry.space_group_name_H-M   'P 1'
#
loop_
_entity.id
_entity.type
_entity.pdbx_description
1 polymer ?
#
loop_
_entity_poly.entity_id
_entity_poly.type
_entity_poly.pdbx_seq_one_letter_code
_entity_poly.pdbx_strand_id
1 'polypeptide(L)'
;MRYKGLYHLFYQYNPKGAVWGNIVWAHSVSKDLVNWTPLDIAIYPSQPSDINGCWSGSATIRPGGKPVILYTGINPNNQQVQNLAYPKDLSDPYLKEWVKSPENPLMAPTIANKINASSFRDPTTAWLGRDGHWRVLVGNKRGKIGQALLYRSRDFVKWVKAKHPLHSSNYTGMWECPDFFPVLKKGILGIDTSVNDDNVRHVLKASLDDRKHDYYLIGSYNATKDKFIPDKDFDKNIETVLRYDYGKYYASKTFFDDGNKRRVLLGWVNESSSVADDIKKGWSGIHAIPRVIWLHESGKQLVQWPVVEIEKLRENPVNWHTKVLKGGQLLQVNDITAAQADVEISFEINKTGDAEVLNSWVDPQILCSQKGSSVRSGLGPFGLIVLASKGLQEYTSVFFRIFKYQNENLVLFCSDQSRSSLNKDNDLTTYGTFVDVDPLHEKLSLRSLIDHSVVESFGGDGKACITARVYPTLAINDEAQLYAFNNGTSSVKITSLSAWSMKKAQINGN
;
A
#
# COMPACT_ATOMS: atom_id res chain seq x y z
N MET A 1 1.04 -13.13 -7.52
CA MET A 1 0.01 -13.91 -8.25
C MET A 1 -0.32 -15.19 -7.51
N ARG A 2 -1.44 -15.84 -7.85
CA ARG A 2 -1.76 -17.19 -7.34
C ARG A 2 -1.66 -18.20 -8.49
N TYR A 3 -0.99 -19.34 -8.26
CA TYR A 3 -0.82 -20.39 -9.26
C TYR A 3 -0.85 -21.77 -8.59
N LYS A 4 -1.68 -22.69 -9.09
CA LYS A 4 -1.85 -24.05 -8.54
C LYS A 4 -1.97 -24.11 -7.02
N GLY A 5 -2.74 -23.17 -6.43
CA GLY A 5 -2.99 -23.12 -5.00
C GLY A 5 -1.92 -22.42 -4.15
N LEU A 6 -0.79 -22.01 -4.75
CA LEU A 6 0.27 -21.25 -4.08
C LEU A 6 0.22 -19.77 -4.47
N TYR A 7 0.51 -18.90 -3.52
CA TYR A 7 0.82 -17.50 -3.76
C TYR A 7 2.29 -17.36 -4.10
N HIS A 8 2.59 -16.59 -5.13
CA HIS A 8 3.94 -16.27 -5.58
C HIS A 8 4.17 -14.78 -5.39
N LEU A 9 5.11 -14.43 -4.55
CA LEU A 9 5.60 -13.08 -4.35
C LEU A 9 6.94 -12.92 -5.06
N PHE A 10 6.97 -12.03 -6.03
CA PHE A 10 8.21 -11.58 -6.65
C PHE A 10 8.49 -10.18 -6.15
N TYR A 11 9.73 -9.91 -5.77
CA TYR A 11 10.10 -8.61 -5.21
C TYR A 11 11.48 -8.18 -5.67
N GLN A 12 11.65 -6.87 -5.75
CA GLN A 12 12.92 -6.26 -6.09
C GLN A 12 13.93 -6.50 -4.97
N TYR A 13 15.11 -6.97 -5.34
CA TYR A 13 16.13 -7.36 -4.39
C TYR A 13 17.52 -7.00 -4.92
N ASN A 14 18.37 -6.39 -4.08
CA ASN A 14 19.78 -6.23 -4.35
C ASN A 14 20.57 -7.34 -3.61
N PRO A 15 21.06 -8.37 -4.29
CA PRO A 15 21.80 -9.45 -3.63
C PRO A 15 23.20 -9.05 -3.16
N LYS A 16 23.66 -7.82 -3.48
CA LYS A 16 25.01 -7.34 -3.17
C LYS A 16 25.06 -6.29 -2.05
N GLY A 17 23.92 -5.88 -1.51
CA GLY A 17 23.90 -4.91 -0.43
C GLY A 17 22.57 -4.22 -0.19
N ALA A 18 22.54 -3.29 0.76
CA ALA A 18 21.35 -2.58 1.23
C ALA A 18 21.08 -1.24 0.54
N VAL A 19 21.74 -0.98 -0.59
CA VAL A 19 21.56 0.24 -1.38
C VAL A 19 20.94 -0.09 -2.73
N TRP A 20 20.31 0.89 -3.36
CA TRP A 20 19.74 0.73 -4.69
C TRP A 20 20.80 0.34 -5.72
N GLY A 21 20.50 -0.66 -6.52
CA GLY A 21 21.34 -1.16 -7.60
C GLY A 21 21.35 -2.68 -7.68
N ASN A 22 21.97 -3.24 -8.72
CA ASN A 22 22.08 -4.69 -8.95
C ASN A 22 20.75 -5.45 -8.82
N ILE A 23 19.65 -4.82 -9.23
CA ILE A 23 18.31 -5.30 -8.93
C ILE A 23 17.97 -6.56 -9.73
N VAL A 24 17.47 -7.55 -9.00
CA VAL A 24 16.95 -8.82 -9.49
C VAL A 24 15.53 -9.03 -8.98
N TRP A 25 14.82 -10.03 -9.50
CA TRP A 25 13.55 -10.50 -8.97
C TRP A 25 13.80 -11.69 -8.04
N ALA A 26 13.78 -11.43 -6.74
CA ALA A 26 13.68 -12.50 -5.75
C ALA A 26 12.28 -13.12 -5.80
N HIS A 27 12.16 -14.36 -5.30
CA HIS A 27 10.94 -15.13 -5.37
C HIS A 27 10.68 -15.84 -4.04
N SER A 28 9.46 -15.73 -3.55
CA SER A 28 8.98 -16.48 -2.40
C SER A 28 7.60 -17.04 -2.68
N VAL A 29 7.27 -18.15 -2.05
CA VAL A 29 5.96 -18.80 -2.17
C VAL A 29 5.29 -18.96 -0.83
N SER A 30 3.96 -18.94 -0.82
CA SER A 30 3.13 -19.06 0.38
C SER A 30 1.85 -19.84 0.10
N LYS A 31 1.32 -20.51 1.11
CA LYS A 31 -0.02 -21.10 1.09
C LYS A 31 -1.10 -20.17 1.64
N ASP A 32 -0.70 -19.12 2.36
CA ASP A 32 -1.60 -18.29 3.18
C ASP A 32 -1.28 -16.79 3.21
N LEU A 33 -0.36 -16.30 2.37
CA LEU A 33 0.07 -14.90 2.33
C LEU A 33 0.78 -14.38 3.60
N VAL A 34 0.99 -15.23 4.59
CA VAL A 34 1.58 -14.88 5.89
C VAL A 34 2.88 -15.61 6.12
N ASN A 35 2.89 -16.91 5.87
CA ASN A 35 4.07 -17.75 5.99
C ASN A 35 4.70 -17.92 4.60
N TRP A 36 5.98 -17.60 4.46
CA TRP A 36 6.67 -17.54 3.18
C TRP A 36 7.91 -18.43 3.14
N THR A 37 8.08 -19.13 2.03
CA THR A 37 9.28 -19.91 1.74
C THR A 37 10.03 -19.21 0.63
N PRO A 38 11.26 -18.72 0.87
CA PRO A 38 12.09 -18.13 -0.18
C PRO A 38 12.58 -19.22 -1.14
N LEU A 39 12.66 -18.84 -2.41
CA LEU A 39 13.22 -19.65 -3.50
C LEU A 39 14.43 -18.93 -4.09
N ASP A 40 15.09 -19.58 -5.03
CA ASP A 40 16.16 -18.96 -5.80
C ASP A 40 15.65 -17.75 -6.60
N ILE A 41 16.58 -16.86 -6.97
CA ILE A 41 16.29 -15.67 -7.77
C ILE A 41 15.62 -16.08 -9.07
N ALA A 42 14.41 -15.58 -9.35
CA ALA A 42 13.64 -15.92 -10.53
C ALA A 42 14.15 -15.25 -11.81
N ILE A 43 14.46 -13.95 -11.75
CA ILE A 43 14.93 -13.19 -12.91
C ILE A 43 16.13 -12.34 -12.49
N TYR A 44 17.24 -12.50 -13.20
CA TYR A 44 18.49 -11.77 -12.97
C TYR A 44 19.07 -11.28 -14.30
N PRO A 45 19.96 -10.26 -14.32
CA PRO A 45 20.57 -9.75 -15.53
C PRO A 45 21.32 -10.83 -16.31
N SER A 46 20.93 -11.09 -17.55
CA SER A 46 21.54 -12.15 -18.38
C SER A 46 21.37 -11.97 -19.89
N GLN A 47 20.58 -10.96 -20.32
CA GLN A 47 20.39 -10.61 -21.72
C GLN A 47 20.82 -9.15 -21.94
N PRO A 48 21.18 -8.73 -23.17
CA PRO A 48 21.48 -7.32 -23.46
C PRO A 48 20.35 -6.35 -23.02
N SER A 49 19.09 -6.78 -23.10
CA SER A 49 17.94 -5.95 -22.73
C SER A 49 17.79 -5.71 -21.23
N ASP A 50 18.55 -6.39 -20.37
CA ASP A 50 18.46 -6.25 -18.91
C ASP A 50 19.81 -6.35 -18.17
N ILE A 51 20.90 -6.21 -18.88
CA ILE A 51 22.23 -6.44 -18.31
C ILE A 51 22.57 -5.52 -17.13
N ASN A 52 21.97 -4.33 -17.09
CA ASN A 52 22.15 -3.34 -16.01
C ASN A 52 21.05 -3.40 -14.93
N GLY A 53 20.16 -4.38 -14.99
CA GLY A 53 19.16 -4.60 -13.96
C GLY A 53 17.82 -5.12 -14.50
N CYS A 54 17.13 -5.88 -13.65
CA CYS A 54 15.78 -6.37 -13.88
C CYS A 54 14.82 -5.65 -12.93
N TRP A 55 14.19 -4.58 -13.42
CA TRP A 55 13.30 -3.74 -12.62
C TRP A 55 11.86 -4.22 -12.65
N SER A 56 10.97 -3.49 -11.99
CA SER A 56 9.59 -3.89 -11.72
C SER A 56 8.76 -4.22 -12.97
N GLY A 57 7.70 -4.94 -12.70
CA GLY A 57 6.70 -5.36 -13.68
C GLY A 57 5.57 -6.13 -13.02
N SER A 58 4.88 -6.98 -13.77
CA SER A 58 3.73 -7.71 -13.27
C SER A 58 3.58 -9.09 -13.92
N ALA A 59 3.02 -10.01 -13.15
CA ALA A 59 2.60 -11.30 -13.65
C ALA A 59 1.20 -11.23 -14.29
N THR A 60 0.98 -12.03 -15.31
CA THR A 60 -0.32 -12.27 -15.95
C THR A 60 -0.54 -13.77 -16.11
N ILE A 61 -1.71 -14.26 -15.72
CA ILE A 61 -2.11 -15.64 -16.00
C ILE A 61 -2.85 -15.66 -17.34
N ARG A 62 -2.23 -16.25 -18.34
CA ARG A 62 -2.82 -16.40 -19.69
C ARG A 62 -3.80 -17.59 -19.74
N PRO A 63 -4.70 -17.66 -20.76
CA PRO A 63 -5.58 -18.79 -20.97
C PRO A 63 -4.84 -20.13 -20.90
N GLY A 64 -5.47 -21.12 -20.29
CA GLY A 64 -4.86 -22.40 -19.98
C GLY A 64 -3.96 -22.40 -18.74
N GLY A 65 -4.09 -21.37 -17.87
CA GLY A 65 -3.35 -21.29 -16.62
C GLY A 65 -1.85 -21.06 -16.81
N LYS A 66 -1.44 -20.32 -17.83
CA LYS A 66 -0.03 -20.10 -18.20
C LYS A 66 0.46 -18.76 -17.66
N PRO A 67 1.18 -18.71 -16.53
CA PRO A 67 1.73 -17.49 -16.00
C PRO A 67 2.87 -16.97 -16.89
N VAL A 68 2.96 -15.65 -17.01
CA VAL A 68 4.07 -14.93 -17.66
C VAL A 68 4.35 -13.66 -16.87
N ILE A 69 5.57 -13.14 -16.98
CA ILE A 69 5.98 -11.87 -16.36
C ILE A 69 6.42 -10.92 -17.46
N LEU A 70 5.80 -9.73 -17.49
CA LEU A 70 6.34 -8.56 -18.18
C LEU A 70 7.10 -7.73 -17.15
N TYR A 71 8.34 -7.34 -17.46
CA TYR A 71 9.20 -6.60 -16.55
C TYR A 71 10.07 -5.58 -17.28
N THR A 72 10.56 -4.60 -16.56
CA THR A 72 11.47 -3.59 -17.10
C THR A 72 12.91 -4.09 -17.01
N GLY A 73 13.61 -4.12 -18.13
CA GLY A 73 15.05 -4.32 -18.19
C GLY A 73 15.77 -3.01 -18.42
N ILE A 74 17.02 -2.93 -17.93
CA ILE A 74 17.93 -1.81 -18.19
C ILE A 74 19.01 -2.31 -19.14
N ASN A 75 19.02 -1.77 -20.35
CA ASN A 75 19.93 -2.17 -21.39
C ASN A 75 21.33 -1.54 -21.21
N PRO A 76 22.36 -1.86 -22.05
CA PRO A 76 23.70 -1.30 -21.93
C PRO A 76 23.77 0.22 -22.03
N ASN A 77 22.81 0.85 -22.68
CA ASN A 77 22.70 2.31 -22.81
C ASN A 77 21.92 2.95 -21.65
N ASN A 78 21.62 2.20 -20.57
CA ASN A 78 20.79 2.61 -19.43
C ASN A 78 19.38 3.05 -19.84
N GLN A 79 18.86 2.50 -20.94
CA GLN A 79 17.47 2.71 -21.36
C GLN A 79 16.57 1.68 -20.73
N GLN A 80 15.39 2.11 -20.33
CA GLN A 80 14.32 1.26 -19.81
C GLN A 80 13.55 0.62 -20.97
N VAL A 81 13.49 -0.70 -20.99
CA VAL A 81 12.82 -1.48 -22.03
C VAL A 81 11.95 -2.55 -21.38
N GLN A 82 10.91 -3.05 -22.06
CA GLN A 82 10.03 -4.04 -21.48
C GLN A 82 10.32 -5.43 -22.06
N ASN A 83 10.47 -6.39 -21.16
CA ASN A 83 10.88 -7.77 -21.42
C ASN A 83 9.78 -8.74 -20.98
N LEU A 84 9.84 -9.96 -21.52
CA LEU A 84 8.96 -11.08 -21.19
C LEU A 84 9.80 -12.25 -20.62
N ALA A 85 9.32 -12.83 -19.54
CA ALA A 85 9.79 -14.11 -19.02
C ALA A 85 8.60 -15.06 -18.78
N TYR A 86 8.85 -16.37 -18.89
CA TYR A 86 7.86 -17.40 -18.65
C TYR A 86 8.49 -18.60 -17.90
N PRO A 87 7.69 -19.35 -17.13
CA PRO A 87 8.21 -20.51 -16.42
C PRO A 87 8.76 -21.56 -17.38
N LYS A 88 9.88 -22.16 -17.04
CA LYS A 88 10.48 -23.25 -17.79
C LYS A 88 9.63 -24.52 -17.74
N ASP A 89 9.04 -24.80 -16.57
CA ASP A 89 8.19 -25.96 -16.33
C ASP A 89 6.86 -25.54 -15.69
N LEU A 90 5.77 -25.67 -16.44
CA LEU A 90 4.41 -25.41 -15.95
C LEU A 90 3.88 -26.52 -15.03
N SER A 91 4.52 -27.68 -14.96
CA SER A 91 4.13 -28.75 -14.04
C SER A 91 4.58 -28.45 -12.61
N ASP A 92 5.69 -27.73 -12.43
CA ASP A 92 6.21 -27.29 -11.13
C ASP A 92 5.30 -26.22 -10.51
N PRO A 93 4.60 -26.50 -9.39
CA PRO A 93 3.77 -25.51 -8.73
C PRO A 93 4.56 -24.37 -8.09
N TYR A 94 5.86 -24.54 -7.86
CA TYR A 94 6.76 -23.54 -7.29
C TYR A 94 7.30 -22.57 -8.34
N LEU A 95 7.22 -22.91 -9.65
CA LEU A 95 7.74 -22.10 -10.76
C LEU A 95 9.17 -21.59 -10.48
N LYS A 96 10.07 -22.52 -10.10
CA LYS A 96 11.43 -22.17 -9.65
C LYS A 96 12.28 -21.55 -10.74
N GLU A 97 12.15 -22.05 -11.99
CA GLU A 97 12.97 -21.60 -13.11
C GLU A 97 12.16 -20.78 -14.11
N TRP A 98 12.73 -19.63 -14.51
CA TRP A 98 12.15 -18.71 -15.48
C TRP A 98 13.06 -18.56 -16.69
N VAL A 99 12.47 -18.54 -17.87
CA VAL A 99 13.15 -18.37 -19.16
C VAL A 99 12.73 -17.04 -19.76
N LYS A 100 13.72 -16.27 -20.18
CA LYS A 100 13.49 -15.01 -20.88
C LYS A 100 13.21 -15.23 -22.35
N SER A 101 12.27 -14.48 -22.90
CA SER A 101 11.96 -14.55 -24.33
C SER A 101 13.18 -14.20 -25.19
N PRO A 102 13.45 -14.94 -26.26
CA PRO A 102 14.47 -14.56 -27.24
C PRO A 102 14.11 -13.28 -28.01
N GLU A 103 12.83 -12.90 -28.01
CA GLU A 103 12.31 -11.69 -28.68
C GLU A 103 12.52 -10.40 -27.87
N ASN A 104 13.10 -10.50 -26.65
CA ASN A 104 13.35 -9.33 -25.80
C ASN A 104 14.36 -8.34 -26.44
N PRO A 105 14.14 -7.03 -26.32
CA PRO A 105 13.00 -6.37 -25.65
C PRO A 105 11.75 -6.33 -26.53
N LEU A 106 10.56 -6.54 -25.93
CA LEU A 106 9.28 -6.47 -26.65
C LEU A 106 8.81 -5.05 -26.91
N MET A 107 9.15 -4.13 -26.02
CA MET A 107 8.79 -2.71 -26.14
C MET A 107 10.01 -1.86 -25.72
N ALA A 108 10.39 -0.93 -26.59
CA ALA A 108 11.56 -0.07 -26.36
C ALA A 108 11.30 1.38 -26.78
N PRO A 109 11.95 2.35 -26.13
CA PRO A 109 12.03 3.72 -26.61
C PRO A 109 12.73 3.79 -27.98
N THR A 110 12.16 4.60 -28.89
CA THR A 110 12.73 4.85 -30.22
C THR A 110 12.55 6.32 -30.57
N ILE A 111 13.31 6.81 -31.55
CA ILE A 111 13.12 8.16 -32.09
C ILE A 111 11.69 8.36 -32.59
N ALA A 112 11.13 7.34 -33.25
CA ALA A 112 9.78 7.41 -33.86
C ALA A 112 8.66 7.48 -32.81
N ASN A 113 8.77 6.75 -31.70
CA ASN A 113 7.73 6.74 -30.65
C ASN A 113 7.88 7.85 -29.61
N LYS A 114 9.02 8.59 -29.63
CA LYS A 114 9.32 9.73 -28.76
C LYS A 114 9.15 9.44 -27.25
N ILE A 115 9.39 8.21 -26.84
CA ILE A 115 9.34 7.81 -25.43
C ILE A 115 10.67 8.22 -24.76
N ASN A 116 10.56 8.80 -23.57
CA ASN A 116 11.74 9.09 -22.75
C ASN A 116 12.34 7.77 -22.23
N ALA A 117 13.55 7.46 -22.62
CA ALA A 117 14.22 6.19 -22.30
C ALA A 117 14.51 5.98 -20.81
N SER A 118 14.57 7.05 -20.02
CA SER A 118 14.76 6.99 -18.56
C SER A 118 13.44 7.07 -17.76
N SER A 119 12.30 7.05 -18.44
CA SER A 119 10.97 7.17 -17.82
C SER A 119 9.96 6.29 -18.56
N PHE A 120 10.25 4.97 -18.64
CA PHE A 120 9.45 4.00 -19.36
C PHE A 120 9.54 2.63 -18.66
N ARG A 121 8.73 2.41 -17.61
CA ARG A 121 8.88 1.25 -16.72
C ARG A 121 7.58 0.75 -16.10
N ASP A 122 7.69 -0.43 -15.48
CA ASP A 122 6.70 -1.06 -14.60
C ASP A 122 5.43 -1.50 -15.33
N PRO A 123 5.51 -2.42 -16.30
CA PRO A 123 4.33 -2.92 -17.00
C PRO A 123 3.34 -3.56 -16.01
N THR A 124 2.04 -3.29 -16.25
CA THR A 124 0.95 -3.82 -15.43
C THR A 124 0.69 -5.31 -15.68
N THR A 125 -0.13 -5.93 -14.83
CA THR A 125 -0.88 -7.13 -15.23
C THR A 125 -1.65 -6.80 -16.52
N ALA A 126 -1.48 -7.65 -17.54
CA ALA A 126 -2.18 -7.50 -18.79
C ALA A 126 -3.62 -8.00 -18.67
N TRP A 127 -4.54 -7.39 -19.43
CA TRP A 127 -5.92 -7.83 -19.52
C TRP A 127 -6.33 -8.10 -20.95
N LEU A 128 -7.23 -9.08 -21.12
CA LEU A 128 -7.73 -9.48 -22.43
C LEU A 128 -9.04 -8.76 -22.74
N GLY A 129 -9.07 -8.01 -23.83
CA GLY A 129 -10.29 -7.36 -24.29
C GLY A 129 -11.21 -8.31 -25.06
N ARG A 130 -12.49 -7.95 -25.19
CA ARG A 130 -13.49 -8.73 -25.99
C ARG A 130 -13.12 -8.84 -27.46
N ASP A 131 -12.25 -7.97 -27.96
CA ASP A 131 -11.69 -7.99 -29.32
C ASP A 131 -10.53 -8.96 -29.52
N GLY A 132 -10.22 -9.77 -28.49
CA GLY A 132 -9.12 -10.75 -28.49
C GLY A 132 -7.73 -10.15 -28.39
N HIS A 133 -7.61 -8.83 -28.13
CA HIS A 133 -6.32 -8.21 -27.91
C HIS A 133 -6.00 -8.11 -26.42
N TRP A 134 -4.80 -8.48 -26.07
CA TRP A 134 -4.17 -8.16 -24.79
C TRP A 134 -3.85 -6.65 -24.72
N ARG A 135 -3.94 -6.12 -23.54
CA ARG A 135 -3.59 -4.75 -23.21
C ARG A 135 -2.68 -4.72 -22.01
N VAL A 136 -1.71 -3.81 -21.99
CA VAL A 136 -0.81 -3.55 -20.88
C VAL A 136 -0.54 -2.06 -20.78
N LEU A 137 -0.38 -1.57 -19.58
CA LEU A 137 0.09 -0.20 -19.33
C LEU A 137 1.55 -0.22 -18.94
N VAL A 138 2.28 0.78 -19.39
CA VAL A 138 3.65 1.07 -18.96
C VAL A 138 3.70 2.50 -18.46
N GLY A 139 4.28 2.70 -17.28
CA GLY A 139 4.45 4.02 -16.69
C GLY A 139 5.42 4.89 -17.47
N ASN A 140 5.11 6.17 -17.56
CA ASN A 140 5.90 7.11 -18.36
C ASN A 140 5.78 8.55 -17.84
N LYS A 141 6.71 9.39 -18.28
CA LYS A 141 6.70 10.84 -18.09
C LYS A 141 7.07 11.56 -19.40
N ARG A 142 6.28 12.57 -19.75
CA ARG A 142 6.59 13.50 -20.84
C ARG A 142 6.61 14.93 -20.29
N GLY A 143 7.79 15.48 -20.07
CA GLY A 143 7.94 16.74 -19.36
C GLY A 143 7.43 16.60 -17.91
N LYS A 144 6.42 17.37 -17.53
CA LYS A 144 5.75 17.28 -16.22
C LYS A 144 4.46 16.41 -16.23
N ILE A 145 4.11 15.84 -17.40
CA ILE A 145 2.90 15.04 -17.58
C ILE A 145 3.21 13.59 -17.29
N GLY A 146 2.56 13.02 -16.28
CA GLY A 146 2.57 11.59 -16.02
C GLY A 146 1.58 10.87 -16.94
N GLN A 147 1.93 9.64 -17.35
CA GLN A 147 1.16 8.90 -18.34
C GLN A 147 1.17 7.41 -18.06
N ALA A 148 0.03 6.75 -18.31
CA ALA A 148 -0.08 5.32 -18.46
C ALA A 148 -0.14 5.00 -19.96
N LEU A 149 1.01 4.67 -20.57
CA LEU A 149 1.10 4.31 -21.98
C LEU A 149 0.45 2.96 -22.23
N LEU A 150 -0.48 2.89 -23.18
CA LEU A 150 -1.19 1.67 -23.54
C LEU A 150 -0.52 0.97 -24.72
N TYR A 151 -0.31 -0.33 -24.57
CA TYR A 151 0.09 -1.24 -25.64
C TYR A 151 -0.93 -2.34 -25.85
N ARG A 152 -1.03 -2.84 -27.08
CA ARG A 152 -1.92 -3.93 -27.48
C ARG A 152 -1.14 -5.05 -28.17
N SER A 153 -1.55 -6.31 -27.95
CA SER A 153 -0.96 -7.48 -28.59
C SER A 153 -2.01 -8.55 -28.86
N ARG A 154 -1.85 -9.32 -29.93
CA ARG A 154 -2.66 -10.52 -30.19
C ARG A 154 -2.00 -11.80 -29.62
N ASP A 155 -0.68 -11.84 -29.62
CA ASP A 155 0.13 -13.03 -29.33
C ASP A 155 0.92 -12.93 -28.00
N PHE A 156 0.86 -11.76 -27.31
CA PHE A 156 1.62 -11.45 -26.13
C PHE A 156 3.13 -11.24 -26.37
N VAL A 157 3.57 -11.21 -27.62
CA VAL A 157 4.96 -11.01 -28.03
C VAL A 157 5.11 -9.70 -28.82
N LYS A 158 4.29 -9.52 -29.84
CA LYS A 158 4.28 -8.29 -30.67
C LYS A 158 3.34 -7.27 -30.05
N TRP A 159 3.91 -6.23 -29.42
CA TRP A 159 3.16 -5.16 -28.77
C TRP A 159 3.19 -3.89 -29.60
N VAL A 160 2.02 -3.35 -29.87
CA VAL A 160 1.84 -2.09 -30.61
C VAL A 160 1.37 -1.00 -29.66
N LYS A 161 2.13 0.10 -29.59
CA LYS A 161 1.75 1.27 -28.79
C LYS A 161 0.47 1.91 -29.35
N ALA A 162 -0.50 2.14 -28.50
CA ALA A 162 -1.70 2.88 -28.85
C ALA A 162 -1.35 4.35 -29.19
N LYS A 163 -2.18 4.98 -30.02
CA LYS A 163 -2.00 6.39 -30.42
C LYS A 163 -2.02 7.34 -29.21
N HIS A 164 -2.85 7.03 -28.23
CA HIS A 164 -3.00 7.81 -26.99
C HIS A 164 -2.71 6.93 -25.76
N PRO A 165 -2.22 7.51 -24.64
CA PRO A 165 -2.18 6.79 -23.37
C PRO A 165 -3.60 6.43 -22.93
N LEU A 166 -3.74 5.44 -22.05
CA LEU A 166 -5.01 5.14 -21.39
C LEU A 166 -5.51 6.34 -20.60
N HIS A 167 -4.60 6.98 -19.89
CA HIS A 167 -4.81 8.21 -19.14
C HIS A 167 -3.48 8.97 -18.96
N SER A 168 -3.57 10.28 -18.76
CA SER A 168 -2.44 11.14 -18.46
C SER A 168 -2.89 12.35 -17.66
N SER A 169 -2.03 12.87 -16.79
CA SER A 169 -2.34 14.07 -16.02
C SER A 169 -1.13 15.01 -15.89
N ASN A 170 -1.45 16.31 -15.89
CA ASN A 170 -0.43 17.36 -15.79
C ASN A 170 0.14 17.45 -14.38
N TYR A 171 1.41 17.85 -14.28
CA TYR A 171 2.11 18.14 -13.01
C TYR A 171 2.22 16.96 -12.03
N THR A 172 2.10 15.73 -12.53
CA THR A 172 2.20 14.52 -11.72
C THR A 172 3.56 13.81 -11.83
N GLY A 173 4.44 14.28 -12.70
CA GLY A 173 5.78 13.70 -12.85
C GLY A 173 5.79 12.28 -13.41
N MET A 174 6.75 11.46 -12.98
CA MET A 174 6.83 10.06 -13.42
C MET A 174 5.80 9.20 -12.70
N TRP A 175 5.05 8.43 -13.49
CA TRP A 175 4.15 7.39 -12.99
C TRP A 175 4.88 6.06 -12.94
N GLU A 176 5.26 5.65 -11.73
CA GLU A 176 5.81 4.32 -11.45
C GLU A 176 4.70 3.34 -11.10
N CYS A 177 4.99 2.07 -11.24
CA CYS A 177 4.12 0.99 -10.81
C CYS A 177 2.63 1.21 -11.13
N PRO A 178 2.24 1.61 -12.38
CA PRO A 178 0.83 1.75 -12.69
C PRO A 178 0.10 0.43 -12.42
N ASP A 179 -1.14 0.53 -11.99
CA ASP A 179 -2.02 -0.62 -11.81
C ASP A 179 -3.41 -0.27 -12.33
N PHE A 180 -4.05 -1.20 -13.04
CA PHE A 180 -5.36 -0.96 -13.65
C PHE A 180 -6.22 -2.20 -13.53
N PHE A 181 -7.34 -2.08 -12.83
CA PHE A 181 -8.18 -3.22 -12.53
C PHE A 181 -9.64 -2.82 -12.26
N PRO A 182 -10.58 -3.74 -12.51
CA PRO A 182 -11.98 -3.56 -12.16
C PRO A 182 -12.24 -3.85 -10.67
N VAL A 183 -13.24 -3.17 -10.12
CA VAL A 183 -13.83 -3.42 -8.82
C VAL A 183 -15.36 -3.47 -8.96
N LEU A 184 -16.04 -4.32 -8.18
CA LEU A 184 -17.49 -4.38 -8.18
C LEU A 184 -18.08 -3.10 -7.61
N LYS A 185 -19.20 -2.63 -8.18
CA LYS A 185 -19.98 -1.50 -7.65
C LYS A 185 -20.61 -1.81 -6.30
N LYS A 186 -20.85 -3.09 -6.01
CA LYS A 186 -21.42 -3.56 -4.75
C LYS A 186 -20.74 -4.86 -4.30
N GLY A 187 -20.52 -4.98 -2.99
CA GLY A 187 -19.87 -6.13 -2.38
C GLY A 187 -18.36 -6.02 -2.33
N ILE A 188 -17.74 -6.99 -1.67
CA ILE A 188 -16.30 -7.00 -1.33
C ILE A 188 -15.49 -8.00 -2.19
N LEU A 189 -16.15 -8.74 -3.08
CA LEU A 189 -15.47 -9.74 -3.89
C LEU A 189 -14.57 -9.08 -4.94
N GLY A 190 -13.40 -9.66 -5.14
CA GLY A 190 -12.54 -9.35 -6.27
C GLY A 190 -13.01 -10.05 -7.54
N ILE A 191 -12.60 -9.52 -8.66
CA ILE A 191 -12.91 -10.04 -10.00
C ILE A 191 -11.67 -10.04 -10.88
N ASP A 192 -11.70 -10.86 -11.93
CA ASP A 192 -10.60 -10.95 -12.90
C ASP A 192 -10.32 -9.61 -13.57
N THR A 193 -9.04 -9.34 -13.83
CA THR A 193 -8.57 -8.06 -14.38
C THR A 193 -9.14 -7.76 -15.78
N SER A 194 -9.58 -8.77 -16.51
CA SER A 194 -10.17 -8.63 -17.85
C SER A 194 -11.68 -8.32 -17.86
N VAL A 195 -12.33 -8.35 -16.69
CA VAL A 195 -13.78 -8.06 -16.61
C VAL A 195 -14.05 -6.59 -16.87
N ASN A 196 -14.97 -6.33 -17.80
CA ASN A 196 -15.47 -5.00 -18.11
C ASN A 196 -16.95 -5.08 -18.53
N ASP A 197 -17.84 -4.84 -17.59
CA ASP A 197 -19.28 -4.82 -17.75
C ASP A 197 -19.92 -3.72 -16.90
N ASP A 198 -21.26 -3.65 -16.91
CA ASP A 198 -22.00 -2.59 -16.21
C ASP A 198 -21.97 -2.70 -14.68
N ASN A 199 -21.50 -3.81 -14.11
CA ASN A 199 -21.43 -4.01 -12.65
C ASN A 199 -20.11 -3.54 -12.05
N VAL A 200 -19.16 -3.08 -12.87
CA VAL A 200 -17.83 -2.71 -12.41
C VAL A 200 -17.54 -1.22 -12.54
N ARG A 201 -16.63 -0.76 -11.72
CA ARG A 201 -15.84 0.46 -11.90
C ARG A 201 -14.40 0.04 -12.14
N HIS A 202 -13.58 0.93 -12.64
CA HIS A 202 -12.17 0.71 -12.82
C HIS A 202 -11.36 1.64 -11.91
N VAL A 203 -10.26 1.10 -11.43
CA VAL A 203 -9.26 1.83 -10.65
C VAL A 203 -8.00 1.95 -11.50
N LEU A 204 -7.50 3.16 -11.62
CA LEU A 204 -6.16 3.45 -12.13
C LEU A 204 -5.32 3.97 -10.98
N LYS A 205 -4.27 3.27 -10.63
CA LYS A 205 -3.31 3.67 -9.60
C LYS A 205 -1.98 4.03 -10.24
N ALA A 206 -1.30 5.01 -9.68
CA ALA A 206 0.08 5.35 -10.01
C ALA A 206 0.87 5.70 -8.74
N SER A 207 2.09 5.20 -8.67
CA SER A 207 3.09 5.64 -7.68
C SER A 207 3.77 6.90 -8.25
N LEU A 208 3.58 8.04 -7.62
CA LEU A 208 4.18 9.29 -8.10
C LEU A 208 5.60 9.42 -7.56
N ASP A 209 6.59 9.27 -8.44
CA ASP A 209 8.02 9.25 -8.08
C ASP A 209 8.47 10.51 -7.32
N ASP A 210 8.01 11.68 -7.76
CA ASP A 210 8.35 12.96 -7.13
C ASP A 210 7.76 13.11 -5.70
N ARG A 211 6.76 12.29 -5.32
CA ARG A 211 6.01 12.41 -4.05
C ARG A 211 6.13 11.19 -3.15
N LYS A 212 6.56 10.05 -3.70
CA LYS A 212 6.69 8.76 -2.99
C LYS A 212 5.39 8.30 -2.31
N HIS A 213 4.25 8.52 -2.98
CA HIS A 213 2.94 8.02 -2.55
C HIS A 213 2.20 7.34 -3.70
N ASP A 214 1.35 6.38 -3.34
CA ASP A 214 0.46 5.67 -4.25
C ASP A 214 -0.90 6.38 -4.29
N TYR A 215 -1.20 7.01 -5.42
CA TYR A 215 -2.47 7.68 -5.68
C TYR A 215 -3.35 6.83 -6.56
N TYR A 216 -4.67 6.91 -6.41
CA TYR A 216 -5.61 6.21 -7.25
C TYR A 216 -6.79 7.05 -7.69
N LEU A 217 -7.32 6.73 -8.86
CA LEU A 217 -8.51 7.31 -9.47
C LEU A 217 -9.53 6.20 -9.67
N ILE A 218 -10.80 6.51 -9.40
CA ILE A 218 -11.95 5.65 -9.71
C ILE A 218 -12.65 6.23 -10.93
N GLY A 219 -13.05 5.36 -11.87
CA GLY A 219 -13.69 5.83 -13.09
C GLY A 219 -14.34 4.71 -13.87
N SER A 220 -14.65 5.00 -15.12
CA SER A 220 -15.16 4.07 -16.12
C SER A 220 -14.12 3.79 -17.19
N TYR A 221 -14.10 2.57 -17.72
CA TYR A 221 -13.24 2.20 -18.84
C TYR A 221 -14.07 1.98 -20.10
N ASN A 222 -13.82 2.81 -21.10
CA ASN A 222 -14.39 2.65 -22.43
C ASN A 222 -13.48 1.75 -23.28
N ALA A 223 -13.80 0.46 -23.37
CA ALA A 223 -12.99 -0.53 -24.08
C ALA A 223 -12.94 -0.30 -25.60
N THR A 224 -13.96 0.31 -26.20
CA THR A 224 -13.99 0.59 -27.65
C THR A 224 -12.98 1.67 -28.01
N LYS A 225 -12.83 2.69 -27.15
CA LYS A 225 -11.89 3.79 -27.35
C LYS A 225 -10.56 3.58 -26.62
N ASP A 226 -10.46 2.51 -25.82
CA ASP A 226 -9.35 2.27 -24.88
C ASP A 226 -9.01 3.51 -24.04
N LYS A 227 -10.02 4.05 -23.40
CA LYS A 227 -9.88 5.27 -22.60
C LYS A 227 -10.44 5.07 -21.19
N PHE A 228 -9.66 5.44 -20.20
CA PHE A 228 -10.12 5.58 -18.83
C PHE A 228 -10.69 6.99 -18.62
N ILE A 229 -11.85 7.08 -17.98
CA ILE A 229 -12.54 8.33 -17.68
C ILE A 229 -12.72 8.35 -16.17
N PRO A 230 -11.86 9.08 -15.42
CA PRO A 230 -11.98 9.19 -13.99
C PRO A 230 -13.19 10.04 -13.58
N ASP A 231 -13.76 9.76 -12.41
CA ASP A 231 -14.81 10.61 -11.81
C ASP A 231 -14.24 11.95 -11.34
N LYS A 232 -13.03 11.90 -10.77
CA LYS A 232 -12.19 13.05 -10.45
C LYS A 232 -10.79 12.76 -10.95
N ASP A 233 -10.16 13.70 -11.61
CA ASP A 233 -8.79 13.57 -12.11
C ASP A 233 -7.77 14.04 -11.06
N PHE A 234 -6.48 13.85 -11.34
CA PHE A 234 -5.38 14.52 -10.64
C PHE A 234 -5.50 16.02 -10.92
N ASP A 235 -6.30 16.68 -10.13
CA ASP A 235 -6.58 18.09 -10.28
C ASP A 235 -5.39 18.98 -9.88
N LYS A 236 -5.61 20.30 -10.01
CA LYS A 236 -4.65 21.33 -9.59
C LYS A 236 -4.19 21.15 -8.14
N ASN A 237 -5.01 20.52 -7.29
CA ASN A 237 -4.68 20.19 -5.92
C ASN A 237 -4.56 18.68 -5.73
N ILE A 238 -3.36 18.13 -5.94
CA ILE A 238 -3.04 16.72 -5.75
C ILE A 238 -3.28 16.23 -4.30
N GLU A 239 -3.27 17.14 -3.33
CA GLU A 239 -3.48 16.80 -1.91
C GLU A 239 -4.91 16.34 -1.61
N THR A 240 -5.86 16.61 -2.52
CA THR A 240 -7.24 16.12 -2.43
C THR A 240 -7.46 14.78 -3.09
N VAL A 241 -6.46 14.26 -3.79
CA VAL A 241 -6.53 12.95 -4.46
C VAL A 241 -6.30 11.83 -3.46
N LEU A 242 -7.10 10.79 -3.57
CA LEU A 242 -7.05 9.64 -2.67
C LEU A 242 -5.75 8.86 -2.82
N ARG A 243 -5.21 8.42 -1.69
CA ARG A 243 -4.02 7.57 -1.59
C ARG A 243 -4.40 6.19 -1.06
N TYR A 244 -3.61 5.18 -1.40
CA TYR A 244 -3.73 3.89 -0.75
C TYR A 244 -3.30 3.95 0.72
N ASP A 245 -2.29 4.76 1.01
CA ASP A 245 -1.74 4.91 2.35
C ASP A 245 -1.16 6.32 2.51
N TYR A 246 -1.29 6.89 3.68
CA TYR A 246 -0.83 8.25 3.95
C TYR A 246 0.52 8.31 4.67
N GLY A 247 1.18 7.14 4.83
CA GLY A 247 2.51 7.00 5.42
C GLY A 247 3.60 6.60 4.42
N LYS A 248 4.43 5.62 4.79
CA LYS A 248 5.61 5.15 4.02
C LYS A 248 5.31 4.04 3.00
N TYR A 249 4.06 3.65 2.83
CA TYR A 249 3.65 2.62 1.87
C TYR A 249 3.76 3.13 0.43
N TYR A 250 4.45 2.37 -0.45
CA TYR A 250 4.75 2.81 -1.80
C TYR A 250 4.93 1.65 -2.78
N ALA A 251 4.93 1.97 -4.08
CA ALA A 251 5.25 1.07 -5.20
C ALA A 251 4.40 -0.21 -5.21
N SER A 252 3.15 -0.11 -4.79
CA SER A 252 2.25 -1.24 -4.63
C SER A 252 1.72 -1.77 -5.96
N LYS A 253 1.31 -3.04 -5.93
CA LYS A 253 0.63 -3.74 -7.02
C LYS A 253 -0.47 -4.62 -6.48
N THR A 254 -1.53 -4.82 -7.28
CA THR A 254 -2.59 -5.76 -6.94
C THR A 254 -2.57 -6.98 -7.83
N PHE A 255 -3.15 -8.06 -7.36
CA PHE A 255 -3.50 -9.22 -8.18
C PHE A 255 -4.87 -9.78 -7.79
N PHE A 256 -5.52 -10.44 -8.72
CA PHE A 256 -6.75 -11.18 -8.44
C PHE A 256 -6.42 -12.56 -7.87
N ASP A 257 -6.86 -12.83 -6.66
CA ASP A 257 -6.84 -14.14 -6.01
C ASP A 257 -8.11 -14.90 -6.41
N ASP A 258 -7.99 -15.75 -7.41
CA ASP A 258 -9.09 -16.52 -7.98
C ASP A 258 -9.64 -17.58 -7.02
N GLY A 259 -8.83 -18.04 -6.07
CA GLY A 259 -9.21 -19.04 -5.08
C GLY A 259 -10.17 -18.48 -4.02
N ASN A 260 -9.91 -17.28 -3.53
CA ASN A 260 -10.71 -16.63 -2.49
C ASN A 260 -11.59 -15.50 -3.05
N LYS A 261 -11.62 -15.32 -4.37
CA LYS A 261 -12.41 -14.27 -5.05
C LYS A 261 -12.20 -12.89 -4.43
N ARG A 262 -10.94 -12.50 -4.28
CA ARG A 262 -10.56 -11.20 -3.71
C ARG A 262 -9.44 -10.56 -4.51
N ARG A 263 -9.31 -9.25 -4.41
CA ARG A 263 -8.14 -8.54 -4.94
C ARG A 263 -7.18 -8.26 -3.80
N VAL A 264 -5.96 -8.75 -3.95
CA VAL A 264 -4.91 -8.60 -2.93
C VAL A 264 -3.95 -7.50 -3.36
N LEU A 265 -3.68 -6.59 -2.45
CA LEU A 265 -2.74 -5.48 -2.59
C LEU A 265 -1.47 -5.82 -1.81
N LEU A 266 -0.33 -5.69 -2.47
CA LEU A 266 1.02 -5.82 -1.89
C LEU A 266 1.77 -4.52 -2.10
N GLY A 267 2.51 -4.08 -1.09
CA GLY A 267 3.28 -2.84 -1.17
C GLY A 267 4.58 -2.89 -0.39
N TRP A 268 5.46 -1.98 -0.73
CA TRP A 268 6.73 -1.78 -0.07
C TRP A 268 6.62 -0.67 0.96
N VAL A 269 7.31 -0.83 2.07
CA VAL A 269 7.45 0.20 3.10
C VAL A 269 8.90 0.66 3.14
N ASN A 270 9.09 1.94 2.80
CA ASN A 270 10.41 2.57 2.80
C ASN A 270 10.92 2.74 4.23
N GLU A 271 12.25 2.78 4.38
CA GLU A 271 12.89 3.05 5.67
C GLU A 271 12.69 4.51 6.12
N SER A 272 12.68 4.71 7.42
CA SER A 272 12.77 6.03 8.09
C SER A 272 14.09 6.20 8.83
N SER A 273 14.98 5.21 8.77
CA SER A 273 16.37 5.28 9.22
C SER A 273 17.30 5.79 8.11
N SER A 274 18.54 6.08 8.44
CA SER A 274 19.54 6.54 7.48
C SER A 274 20.03 5.42 6.57
N VAL A 275 20.57 5.76 5.41
CA VAL A 275 21.25 4.80 4.52
C VAL A 275 22.41 4.10 5.24
N ALA A 276 23.12 4.79 6.15
CA ALA A 276 24.18 4.20 6.95
C ALA A 276 23.66 3.10 7.89
N ASP A 277 22.47 3.31 8.48
CA ASP A 277 21.82 2.29 9.31
C ASP A 277 21.39 1.07 8.48
N ASP A 278 20.89 1.30 7.26
CA ASP A 278 20.53 0.21 6.34
C ASP A 278 21.74 -0.63 5.94
N ILE A 279 22.87 0.02 5.62
CA ILE A 279 24.12 -0.66 5.32
C ILE A 279 24.60 -1.47 6.53
N LYS A 280 24.52 -0.90 7.73
CA LYS A 280 24.92 -1.56 8.97
C LYS A 280 24.06 -2.79 9.30
N LYS A 281 22.76 -2.74 9.07
CA LYS A 281 21.86 -3.88 9.28
C LYS A 281 21.86 -4.88 8.11
N GLY A 282 22.40 -4.49 6.93
CA GLY A 282 22.57 -5.36 5.77
C GLY A 282 21.34 -5.47 4.85
N TRP A 283 20.28 -4.70 5.08
CA TRP A 283 19.06 -4.69 4.25
C TRP A 283 18.31 -3.36 4.36
N SER A 284 17.42 -3.08 3.40
CA SER A 284 16.59 -1.86 3.36
C SER A 284 15.21 -2.17 2.82
N GLY A 285 14.18 -1.65 3.50
CA GLY A 285 12.78 -1.82 3.11
C GLY A 285 12.17 -3.17 3.52
N ILE A 286 10.86 -3.16 3.70
CA ILE A 286 10.07 -4.35 4.01
C ILE A 286 8.81 -4.39 3.15
N HIS A 287 8.18 -5.57 3.04
CA HIS A 287 6.80 -5.67 2.59
C HIS A 287 5.84 -5.35 3.72
N ALA A 288 4.79 -4.57 3.40
CA ALA A 288 3.64 -4.40 4.28
C ALA A 288 2.83 -5.70 4.37
N ILE A 289 1.96 -5.80 5.37
CA ILE A 289 0.97 -6.87 5.44
C ILE A 289 0.11 -6.84 4.16
N PRO A 290 -0.13 -7.98 3.50
CA PRO A 290 -1.04 -8.05 2.36
C PRO A 290 -2.43 -7.57 2.74
N ARG A 291 -3.06 -6.77 1.88
CA ARG A 291 -4.38 -6.19 2.11
C ARG A 291 -5.37 -6.68 1.06
N VAL A 292 -6.62 -6.89 1.44
CA VAL A 292 -7.74 -7.01 0.51
C VAL A 292 -8.25 -5.61 0.21
N ILE A 293 -8.60 -5.35 -1.06
CA ILE A 293 -9.06 -4.04 -1.51
C ILE A 293 -10.36 -4.16 -2.29
N TRP A 294 -11.33 -3.28 -2.02
CA TRP A 294 -12.62 -3.22 -2.70
C TRP A 294 -13.18 -1.80 -2.73
N LEU A 295 -14.21 -1.57 -3.53
CA LEU A 295 -14.88 -0.28 -3.60
C LEU A 295 -15.85 -0.12 -2.43
N HIS A 296 -15.77 0.99 -1.71
CA HIS A 296 -16.76 1.36 -0.69
C HIS A 296 -18.14 1.53 -1.34
N GLU A 297 -19.20 1.24 -0.60
CA GLU A 297 -20.60 1.31 -1.09
C GLU A 297 -21.00 2.70 -1.60
N SER A 298 -20.39 3.77 -1.09
CA SER A 298 -20.57 5.13 -1.60
C SER A 298 -20.04 5.32 -3.03
N GLY A 299 -19.23 4.39 -3.54
CA GLY A 299 -18.57 4.50 -4.84
C GLY A 299 -17.45 5.54 -4.93
N LYS A 300 -17.14 6.24 -3.84
CA LYS A 300 -16.22 7.40 -3.85
C LYS A 300 -14.78 7.06 -3.49
N GLN A 301 -14.53 5.96 -2.79
CA GLN A 301 -13.21 5.55 -2.31
C GLN A 301 -13.08 4.04 -2.22
N LEU A 302 -11.86 3.56 -2.15
CA LEU A 302 -11.54 2.17 -1.86
C LEU A 302 -11.45 1.95 -0.35
N VAL A 303 -11.74 0.73 0.06
CA VAL A 303 -11.53 0.22 1.40
C VAL A 303 -10.41 -0.81 1.34
N GLN A 304 -9.56 -0.83 2.35
CA GLN A 304 -8.45 -1.77 2.49
C GLN A 304 -8.49 -2.41 3.87
N TRP A 305 -8.28 -3.71 3.93
CA TRP A 305 -8.21 -4.43 5.21
C TRP A 305 -7.13 -5.51 5.15
N PRO A 306 -6.43 -5.78 6.24
CA PRO A 306 -5.46 -6.88 6.28
C PRO A 306 -6.11 -8.20 5.86
N VAL A 307 -5.36 -9.05 5.16
CA VAL A 307 -5.85 -10.41 4.83
C VAL A 307 -6.21 -11.16 6.11
N VAL A 308 -7.33 -11.87 6.09
CA VAL A 308 -7.85 -12.57 7.28
C VAL A 308 -6.86 -13.62 7.81
N GLU A 309 -6.00 -14.14 6.96
CA GLU A 309 -4.99 -15.13 7.31
C GLU A 309 -4.01 -14.65 8.38
N ILE A 310 -3.80 -13.33 8.52
CA ILE A 310 -2.95 -12.76 9.58
C ILE A 310 -3.48 -13.08 10.98
N GLU A 311 -4.78 -13.28 11.11
CA GLU A 311 -5.43 -13.59 12.39
C GLU A 311 -5.04 -14.96 12.95
N LYS A 312 -4.50 -15.86 12.12
CA LYS A 312 -3.91 -17.14 12.57
C LYS A 312 -2.68 -16.97 13.47
N LEU A 313 -2.07 -15.79 13.43
CA LEU A 313 -0.96 -15.45 14.30
C LEU A 313 -1.40 -14.92 15.67
N ARG A 314 -2.68 -14.59 15.84
CA ARG A 314 -3.23 -14.06 17.10
C ARG A 314 -3.17 -15.10 18.22
N GLU A 315 -2.72 -14.65 19.39
CA GLU A 315 -2.73 -15.41 20.65
C GLU A 315 -2.96 -14.47 21.85
N ASN A 316 -3.24 -15.03 23.02
CA ASN A 316 -3.45 -14.29 24.26
C ASN A 316 -4.42 -13.11 24.13
N PRO A 317 -5.71 -13.35 23.80
CA PRO A 317 -6.67 -12.28 23.60
C PRO A 317 -6.96 -11.49 24.88
N VAL A 318 -6.92 -10.16 24.78
CA VAL A 318 -7.38 -9.23 25.80
C VAL A 318 -8.59 -8.49 25.24
N ASN A 319 -9.71 -8.53 25.96
CA ASN A 319 -10.95 -7.89 25.53
C ASN A 319 -11.46 -6.91 26.57
N TRP A 320 -11.76 -5.70 26.15
CA TRP A 320 -12.48 -4.75 26.95
C TRP A 320 -13.88 -4.56 26.40
N HIS A 321 -14.84 -4.58 27.29
CA HIS A 321 -16.20 -4.12 27.02
C HIS A 321 -16.26 -2.60 27.11
N THR A 322 -17.45 -2.05 26.95
CA THR A 322 -17.70 -0.61 27.02
C THR A 322 -17.03 0.06 28.23
N LYS A 323 -16.22 1.06 27.97
CA LYS A 323 -15.56 1.90 28.99
C LYS A 323 -15.63 3.38 28.60
N VAL A 324 -15.78 4.25 29.59
CA VAL A 324 -15.62 5.68 29.40
C VAL A 324 -14.14 6.04 29.57
N LEU A 325 -13.55 6.64 28.58
CA LEU A 325 -12.18 7.16 28.61
C LEU A 325 -12.25 8.67 28.86
N LYS A 326 -11.98 9.07 30.11
CA LYS A 326 -12.05 10.48 30.53
C LYS A 326 -10.98 11.34 29.87
N GLY A 327 -11.22 12.63 29.77
CA GLY A 327 -10.20 13.59 29.31
C GLY A 327 -8.94 13.54 30.17
N GLY A 328 -7.77 13.44 29.52
CA GLY A 328 -6.46 13.28 30.15
C GLY A 328 -6.14 11.86 30.65
N GLN A 329 -6.98 10.86 30.37
CA GLN A 329 -6.82 9.50 30.85
C GLN A 329 -5.97 8.64 29.91
N LEU A 330 -5.15 7.79 30.50
CA LEU A 330 -4.34 6.77 29.87
C LEU A 330 -4.67 5.40 30.53
N LEU A 331 -5.04 4.41 29.74
CA LEU A 331 -5.38 3.06 30.19
C LEU A 331 -4.45 2.05 29.54
N GLN A 332 -3.63 1.38 30.34
CA GLN A 332 -2.72 0.35 29.83
C GLN A 332 -3.48 -0.92 29.44
N VAL A 333 -3.10 -1.49 28.29
CA VAL A 333 -3.53 -2.82 27.85
C VAL A 333 -2.45 -3.80 28.27
N ASN A 334 -2.75 -4.57 29.32
CA ASN A 334 -1.82 -5.56 29.89
C ASN A 334 -2.00 -6.93 29.22
N ASP A 335 -1.13 -7.87 29.56
CA ASP A 335 -1.21 -9.29 29.20
C ASP A 335 -1.07 -9.57 27.70
N ILE A 336 -0.37 -8.68 26.97
CA ILE A 336 0.00 -8.86 25.58
C ILE A 336 1.47 -8.54 25.34
N THR A 337 2.06 -9.09 24.29
CA THR A 337 3.38 -8.70 23.78
C THR A 337 3.22 -7.45 22.92
N ALA A 338 3.34 -6.25 23.54
CA ALA A 338 3.01 -4.99 22.88
C ALA A 338 3.97 -4.61 21.73
N ALA A 339 5.15 -5.21 21.64
CA ALA A 339 6.08 -5.01 20.53
C ALA A 339 5.66 -5.75 19.25
N GLN A 340 4.78 -6.76 19.36
CA GLN A 340 4.26 -7.51 18.22
C GLN A 340 2.80 -7.89 18.52
N ALA A 341 1.88 -7.05 18.06
CA ALA A 341 0.47 -7.11 18.43
C ALA A 341 -0.48 -6.73 17.30
N ASP A 342 -1.70 -7.23 17.38
CA ASP A 342 -2.86 -6.80 16.59
C ASP A 342 -3.88 -6.20 17.55
N VAL A 343 -4.31 -4.98 17.31
CA VAL A 343 -5.18 -4.22 18.21
C VAL A 343 -6.33 -3.60 17.45
N GLU A 344 -7.53 -3.91 17.86
CA GLU A 344 -8.77 -3.33 17.34
C GLU A 344 -9.47 -2.54 18.46
N ILE A 345 -9.77 -1.27 18.22
CA ILE A 345 -10.49 -0.40 19.15
C ILE A 345 -11.56 0.39 18.41
N SER A 346 -12.70 0.58 19.05
CA SER A 346 -13.81 1.38 18.51
C SER A 346 -14.28 2.39 19.52
N PHE A 347 -14.55 3.59 19.02
CA PHE A 347 -15.05 4.71 19.82
C PHE A 347 -16.42 5.18 19.35
N GLU A 348 -17.22 5.66 20.29
CA GLU A 348 -18.50 6.33 20.07
C GLU A 348 -18.46 7.74 20.63
N ILE A 349 -18.92 8.70 19.84
CA ILE A 349 -18.98 10.11 20.17
C ILE A 349 -20.45 10.53 20.29
N ASN A 350 -20.85 10.95 21.47
CA ASN A 350 -22.25 11.32 21.74
C ASN A 350 -22.60 12.75 21.31
N LYS A 351 -21.61 13.64 21.26
CA LYS A 351 -21.80 15.05 20.90
C LYS A 351 -20.49 15.64 20.35
N THR A 352 -20.61 16.60 19.44
CA THR A 352 -19.49 17.31 18.83
C THR A 352 -19.42 18.79 19.23
N GLY A 353 -20.19 19.20 20.25
CA GLY A 353 -20.22 20.58 20.72
C GLY A 353 -18.85 21.16 21.09
N ASP A 354 -18.01 20.31 21.69
CA ASP A 354 -16.68 20.66 22.17
C ASP A 354 -15.57 20.54 21.09
N ALA A 355 -15.93 20.17 19.84
CA ALA A 355 -14.97 20.07 18.75
C ALA A 355 -14.39 21.45 18.40
N GLU A 356 -13.08 21.50 18.17
CA GLU A 356 -12.36 22.71 17.74
C GLU A 356 -12.85 23.14 16.35
N VAL A 357 -13.02 24.43 16.14
CA VAL A 357 -13.47 25.00 14.85
C VAL A 357 -12.26 25.31 13.98
N LEU A 358 -12.25 24.82 12.75
CA LEU A 358 -11.30 25.22 11.71
C LEU A 358 -11.88 26.40 10.92
N ASN A 359 -11.20 27.54 10.98
CA ASN A 359 -11.60 28.74 10.26
C ASN A 359 -11.28 28.68 8.76
N SER A 360 -10.33 27.84 8.37
CA SER A 360 -9.94 27.56 6.97
C SER A 360 -9.57 26.12 6.82
N TRP A 361 -9.62 25.61 5.58
CA TRP A 361 -9.12 24.28 5.28
C TRP A 361 -7.60 24.24 5.48
N VAL A 362 -7.13 23.18 6.13
CA VAL A 362 -5.71 22.89 6.36
C VAL A 362 -5.43 21.47 5.89
N ASP A 363 -4.29 21.26 5.24
CA ASP A 363 -3.83 19.93 4.88
C ASP A 363 -3.79 19.01 6.11
N PRO A 364 -4.38 17.80 6.05
CA PRO A 364 -4.50 16.93 7.23
C PRO A 364 -3.15 16.47 7.79
N GLN A 365 -2.11 16.29 6.97
CA GLN A 365 -0.77 15.95 7.48
C GLN A 365 -0.15 17.13 8.24
N ILE A 366 -0.29 18.34 7.71
CA ILE A 366 0.15 19.58 8.40
C ILE A 366 -0.63 19.72 9.70
N LEU A 367 -1.94 19.50 9.68
CA LEU A 367 -2.79 19.59 10.86
C LEU A 367 -2.39 18.56 11.93
N CYS A 368 -2.12 17.30 11.55
CA CYS A 368 -1.60 16.29 12.47
C CYS A 368 -0.26 16.69 13.08
N SER A 369 0.64 17.28 12.30
CA SER A 369 1.94 17.76 12.79
C SER A 369 1.81 18.91 13.78
N GLN A 370 0.90 19.86 13.52
CA GLN A 370 0.65 21.02 14.40
C GLN A 370 -0.15 20.63 15.66
N LYS A 371 -1.06 19.67 15.53
CA LYS A 371 -1.98 19.21 16.57
C LYS A 371 -1.67 17.77 17.00
N GLY A 372 -0.38 17.44 17.19
CA GLY A 372 0.09 16.11 17.60
C GLY A 372 -0.54 15.60 18.90
N SER A 373 -0.18 14.39 19.30
CA SER A 373 -0.80 13.70 20.45
C SER A 373 -0.67 14.42 21.79
N SER A 374 0.31 15.31 21.94
CA SER A 374 0.53 16.10 23.14
C SER A 374 -0.31 17.39 23.21
N VAL A 375 -0.91 17.82 22.10
CA VAL A 375 -1.70 19.07 22.04
C VAL A 375 -3.15 18.77 22.44
N ARG A 376 -3.60 19.35 23.53
CA ARG A 376 -4.96 19.15 24.06
C ARG A 376 -6.01 19.94 23.29
N SER A 377 -7.19 19.37 23.07
CA SER A 377 -8.37 20.08 22.53
C SER A 377 -9.67 19.55 23.15
N GLY A 378 -10.82 19.98 22.66
CA GLY A 378 -12.11 19.51 23.13
C GLY A 378 -12.32 18.03 22.86
N LEU A 379 -12.41 17.64 21.58
CA LEU A 379 -12.56 16.24 21.12
C LEU A 379 -11.29 15.72 20.47
N GLY A 380 -10.46 15.10 21.28
CA GLY A 380 -9.19 14.50 20.88
C GLY A 380 -7.95 15.30 21.29
N PRO A 381 -6.76 14.69 21.08
CA PRO A 381 -6.54 13.36 20.46
C PRO A 381 -6.99 12.22 21.37
N PHE A 382 -7.58 11.19 20.76
CA PHE A 382 -7.88 9.93 21.44
C PHE A 382 -7.62 8.74 20.50
N GLY A 383 -7.12 7.64 21.03
CA GLY A 383 -6.71 6.48 20.23
C GLY A 383 -5.79 5.54 20.98
N LEU A 384 -4.72 5.10 20.32
CA LEU A 384 -3.72 4.19 20.84
C LEU A 384 -2.36 4.89 20.98
N ILE A 385 -1.65 4.56 22.06
CA ILE A 385 -0.22 4.78 22.21
C ILE A 385 0.44 3.41 22.14
N VAL A 386 1.27 3.19 21.13
CA VAL A 386 1.91 1.92 20.82
C VAL A 386 3.43 2.04 20.92
N LEU A 387 4.13 0.92 21.13
CA LEU A 387 5.57 0.90 21.32
C LEU A 387 6.01 1.99 22.30
N ALA A 388 5.35 2.02 23.45
CA ALA A 388 5.61 3.00 24.48
C ALA A 388 6.64 2.44 25.49
N SER A 389 7.64 3.23 25.84
CA SER A 389 8.55 2.93 26.93
C SER A 389 7.91 3.19 28.28
N LYS A 390 8.39 2.52 29.33
CA LYS A 390 8.04 2.82 30.70
C LYS A 390 8.35 4.30 31.01
N GLY A 391 7.33 5.03 31.45
CA GLY A 391 7.45 6.48 31.67
C GLY A 391 7.28 7.34 30.44
N LEU A 392 6.88 6.77 29.28
CA LEU A 392 6.50 7.48 28.06
C LEU A 392 7.58 8.43 27.50
N GLN A 393 8.85 8.05 27.60
CA GLN A 393 9.95 8.77 26.98
C GLN A 393 9.94 8.58 25.45
N GLU A 394 9.65 7.36 25.02
CA GLU A 394 9.41 6.96 23.64
C GLU A 394 8.01 6.40 23.48
N TYR A 395 7.33 6.75 22.39
CA TYR A 395 6.07 6.14 21.96
C TYR A 395 5.65 6.61 20.57
N THR A 396 4.82 5.83 19.91
CA THR A 396 4.09 6.21 18.70
C THR A 396 2.63 6.35 19.03
N SER A 397 1.97 7.44 18.59
CA SER A 397 0.55 7.64 18.83
C SER A 397 -0.25 7.52 17.55
N VAL A 398 -1.31 6.74 17.57
CA VAL A 398 -2.28 6.62 16.46
C VAL A 398 -3.64 7.03 16.98
N PHE A 399 -4.22 8.11 16.41
CA PHE A 399 -5.35 8.73 17.06
C PHE A 399 -6.29 9.47 16.10
N PHE A 400 -7.48 9.76 16.61
CA PHE A 400 -8.46 10.63 16.01
C PHE A 400 -8.54 11.98 16.71
N ARG A 401 -8.90 13.01 15.93
CA ARG A 401 -9.40 14.30 16.40
C ARG A 401 -10.65 14.66 15.63
N ILE A 402 -11.57 15.37 16.26
CA ILE A 402 -12.77 15.87 15.60
C ILE A 402 -12.72 17.38 15.56
N PHE A 403 -12.94 17.93 14.36
CA PHE A 403 -13.04 19.35 14.11
C PHE A 403 -14.41 19.70 13.53
N LYS A 404 -14.81 20.94 13.67
CA LYS A 404 -15.92 21.54 12.92
C LYS A 404 -15.37 22.40 11.79
N TYR A 405 -15.87 22.20 10.59
CA TYR A 405 -15.54 23.02 9.43
C TYR A 405 -16.78 23.19 8.56
N GLN A 406 -17.18 24.44 8.25
CA GLN A 406 -18.34 24.75 7.40
C GLN A 406 -19.62 23.98 7.79
N ASN A 407 -19.92 23.88 9.09
CA ASN A 407 -21.04 23.15 9.68
C ASN A 407 -20.98 21.60 9.57
N GLU A 408 -19.87 21.05 9.11
CA GLU A 408 -19.61 19.60 9.07
C GLU A 408 -18.62 19.19 10.15
N ASN A 409 -18.70 17.94 10.58
CA ASN A 409 -17.69 17.33 11.44
C ASN A 409 -16.62 16.68 10.57
N LEU A 410 -15.35 17.05 10.76
CA LEU A 410 -14.20 16.43 10.12
C LEU A 410 -13.51 15.53 11.13
N VAL A 411 -13.32 14.28 10.77
CA VAL A 411 -12.54 13.31 11.55
C VAL A 411 -11.12 13.26 11.00
N LEU A 412 -10.18 13.81 11.75
CA LEU A 412 -8.76 13.73 11.45
C LEU A 412 -8.19 12.44 12.04
N PHE A 413 -7.47 11.67 11.22
CA PHE A 413 -6.77 10.46 11.60
C PHE A 413 -5.27 10.67 11.46
N CYS A 414 -4.51 10.47 12.53
CA CYS A 414 -3.08 10.77 12.62
C CYS A 414 -2.29 9.55 13.10
N SER A 415 -1.04 9.46 12.61
CA SER A 415 0.03 8.65 13.18
C SER A 415 1.21 9.57 13.48
N ASP A 416 1.51 9.77 14.77
CA ASP A 416 2.50 10.73 15.26
C ASP A 416 3.76 10.01 15.72
N GLN A 417 4.82 10.16 14.93
CA GLN A 417 6.13 9.57 15.17
C GLN A 417 7.11 10.52 15.88
N SER A 418 6.69 11.72 16.24
CA SER A 418 7.57 12.76 16.82
C SER A 418 8.32 12.29 18.08
N ARG A 419 7.80 11.26 18.76
CA ARG A 419 8.39 10.62 19.94
C ARG A 419 8.63 9.13 19.79
N SER A 420 8.62 8.60 18.57
CA SER A 420 8.76 7.17 18.31
C SER A 420 10.18 6.62 18.55
N SER A 421 11.18 7.50 18.67
CA SER A 421 12.58 7.13 18.91
C SER A 421 13.32 8.25 19.63
N LEU A 422 14.27 7.90 20.49
CA LEU A 422 15.23 8.85 21.04
C LEU A 422 16.32 9.22 20.01
N ASN A 423 16.53 8.39 18.99
CA ASN A 423 17.42 8.72 17.89
C ASN A 423 16.76 9.77 16.97
N LYS A 424 17.29 10.99 16.98
CA LYS A 424 16.78 12.14 16.21
C LYS A 424 17.26 12.16 14.75
N ASP A 425 18.13 11.24 14.36
CA ASP A 425 18.56 11.09 12.96
C ASP A 425 17.52 10.32 12.12
N ASN A 426 16.56 9.67 12.78
CA ASN A 426 15.44 9.03 12.11
C ASN A 426 14.45 10.06 11.55
N ASP A 427 13.78 9.72 10.46
CA ASP A 427 12.62 10.46 9.96
C ASP A 427 11.42 10.24 10.90
N LEU A 428 11.11 11.26 11.69
CA LEU A 428 10.03 11.28 12.68
C LEU A 428 8.78 12.02 12.16
N THR A 429 8.56 12.01 10.85
CA THR A 429 7.43 12.69 10.21
C THR A 429 6.09 12.17 10.74
N THR A 430 5.21 13.10 11.12
CA THR A 430 3.82 12.80 11.46
C THR A 430 2.98 12.68 10.20
N TYR A 431 2.16 11.64 10.10
CA TYR A 431 1.26 11.39 8.98
C TYR A 431 -0.19 11.65 9.36
N GLY A 432 -1.01 12.02 8.39
CA GLY A 432 -2.42 12.25 8.65
C GLY A 432 -3.29 12.37 7.41
N THR A 433 -4.57 12.10 7.63
CA THR A 433 -5.64 12.28 6.63
C THR A 433 -6.98 12.51 7.31
N PHE A 434 -7.94 13.08 6.58
CA PHE A 434 -9.34 13.03 7.00
C PHE A 434 -9.96 11.69 6.63
N VAL A 435 -10.82 11.17 7.50
CA VAL A 435 -11.57 9.93 7.29
C VAL A 435 -13.03 10.28 7.06
N ASP A 436 -13.63 9.73 6.01
CA ASP A 436 -15.06 9.91 5.68
C ASP A 436 -15.94 9.04 6.59
N VAL A 437 -16.15 9.52 7.81
CA VAL A 437 -16.97 8.91 8.86
C VAL A 437 -17.79 9.99 9.53
N ASP A 438 -19.10 9.80 9.69
CA ASP A 438 -19.92 10.66 10.53
C ASP A 438 -19.77 10.25 12.01
N PRO A 439 -19.04 11.03 12.84
CA PRO A 439 -18.72 10.64 14.20
C PRO A 439 -19.93 10.56 15.13
N LEU A 440 -21.09 11.10 14.74
CA LEU A 440 -22.31 11.05 15.54
C LEU A 440 -23.16 9.80 15.25
N HIS A 441 -23.04 9.22 14.05
CA HIS A 441 -23.87 8.10 13.58
C HIS A 441 -23.07 6.84 13.31
N GLU A 442 -21.75 6.94 13.14
CA GLU A 442 -20.85 5.82 12.91
C GLU A 442 -19.84 5.69 14.04
N LYS A 443 -19.37 4.46 14.31
CA LYS A 443 -18.25 4.23 15.23
C LYS A 443 -16.93 4.62 14.56
N LEU A 444 -16.08 5.22 15.34
CA LEU A 444 -14.69 5.46 14.92
C LEU A 444 -13.85 4.21 15.24
N SER A 445 -13.64 3.38 14.24
CA SER A 445 -12.84 2.16 14.37
C SER A 445 -11.38 2.44 14.04
N LEU A 446 -10.49 1.77 14.76
CA LEU A 446 -9.05 1.75 14.52
C LEU A 446 -8.53 0.34 14.73
N ARG A 447 -7.86 -0.23 13.73
CA ARG A 447 -7.04 -1.43 13.87
C ARG A 447 -5.58 -1.05 13.62
N SER A 448 -4.69 -1.48 14.49
CA SER A 448 -3.24 -1.29 14.32
C SER A 448 -2.52 -2.63 14.43
N LEU A 449 -1.77 -2.98 13.38
CA LEU A 449 -0.81 -4.07 13.38
C LEU A 449 0.56 -3.51 13.74
N ILE A 450 1.14 -4.01 14.79
CA ILE A 450 2.41 -3.57 15.38
C ILE A 450 3.40 -4.70 15.21
N ASP A 451 4.54 -4.44 14.58
CA ASP A 451 5.62 -5.42 14.45
C ASP A 451 6.96 -4.72 14.59
N HIS A 452 7.43 -4.60 15.85
CA HIS A 452 8.71 -4.04 16.27
C HIS A 452 9.05 -2.67 15.67
N SER A 453 9.28 -2.60 14.37
CA SER A 453 9.73 -1.39 13.65
C SER A 453 8.74 -0.86 12.62
N VAL A 454 7.53 -1.39 12.61
CA VAL A 454 6.45 -0.94 11.72
C VAL A 454 5.11 -0.94 12.44
N VAL A 455 4.31 0.08 12.17
CA VAL A 455 2.94 0.20 12.64
C VAL A 455 2.05 0.47 11.44
N GLU A 456 1.18 -0.48 11.11
CA GLU A 456 0.19 -0.34 10.04
C GLU A 456 -1.19 -0.11 10.65
N SER A 457 -1.78 1.04 10.41
CA SER A 457 -3.02 1.45 11.04
C SER A 457 -4.13 1.69 10.03
N PHE A 458 -5.33 1.17 10.33
CA PHE A 458 -6.53 1.19 9.50
C PHE A 458 -7.64 1.92 10.25
N GLY A 459 -7.97 3.13 9.82
CA GLY A 459 -9.00 3.97 10.41
C GLY A 459 -10.32 3.91 9.64
N GLY A 460 -11.47 4.00 10.37
CA GLY A 460 -12.79 4.03 9.77
C GLY A 460 -13.08 2.79 8.92
N ASP A 461 -12.87 1.62 9.49
CA ASP A 461 -13.04 0.30 8.84
C ASP A 461 -12.25 0.16 7.52
N GLY A 462 -11.03 0.74 7.49
CA GLY A 462 -10.13 0.67 6.34
C GLY A 462 -10.37 1.72 5.25
N LYS A 463 -11.17 2.73 5.50
CA LYS A 463 -11.35 3.90 4.63
C LYS A 463 -10.07 4.72 4.53
N ALA A 464 -9.23 4.70 5.57
CA ALA A 464 -7.92 5.36 5.60
C ALA A 464 -6.86 4.44 6.22
N CYS A 465 -5.67 4.40 5.60
CA CYS A 465 -4.55 3.62 6.08
C CYS A 465 -3.32 4.51 6.28
N ILE A 466 -2.58 4.27 7.35
CA ILE A 466 -1.30 4.93 7.61
C ILE A 466 -0.29 3.88 8.03
N THR A 467 0.79 3.73 7.28
CA THR A 467 1.91 2.84 7.58
C THR A 467 3.13 3.65 7.98
N ALA A 468 3.65 3.44 9.17
CA ALA A 468 4.81 4.12 9.71
C ALA A 468 5.96 3.16 10.02
N ARG A 469 7.19 3.54 9.66
CA ARG A 469 8.40 2.92 10.19
C ARG A 469 8.80 3.66 11.46
N VAL A 470 9.10 2.88 12.49
CA VAL A 470 9.47 3.39 13.82
C VAL A 470 10.65 2.57 14.36
N TYR A 471 11.57 3.23 15.06
CA TYR A 471 12.78 2.58 15.55
C TYR A 471 13.00 2.94 17.02
N PRO A 472 12.15 2.39 17.94
CA PRO A 472 12.28 2.65 19.35
C PRO A 472 13.62 2.10 19.87
N THR A 473 14.19 2.77 20.85
CA THR A 473 15.44 2.38 21.52
C THR A 473 15.19 1.83 22.92
N LEU A 474 14.08 2.25 23.55
CA LEU A 474 13.66 1.81 24.89
C LEU A 474 12.45 0.87 24.84
N ALA A 475 11.48 1.15 23.96
CA ALA A 475 10.23 0.40 23.85
C ALA A 475 10.41 -0.82 22.92
N ILE A 476 11.34 -1.71 23.27
CA ILE A 476 11.70 -2.90 22.50
C ILE A 476 11.32 -4.18 23.27
N ASN A 477 10.90 -5.21 22.54
CA ASN A 477 10.54 -6.52 23.12
C ASN A 477 9.56 -6.39 24.30
N ASP A 478 9.90 -6.96 25.45
CA ASP A 478 9.05 -6.97 26.65
C ASP A 478 8.97 -5.61 27.36
N GLU A 479 9.83 -4.65 27.01
CA GLU A 479 9.78 -3.28 27.54
C GLU A 479 8.76 -2.41 26.83
N ALA A 480 8.22 -2.85 25.70
CA ALA A 480 7.16 -2.14 24.97
C ALA A 480 5.83 -2.25 25.71
N GLN A 481 5.11 -1.13 25.76
CA GLN A 481 3.78 -1.02 26.36
C GLN A 481 2.77 -0.49 25.36
N LEU A 482 1.50 -0.82 25.60
CA LEU A 482 0.34 -0.40 24.82
C LEU A 482 -0.68 0.30 25.71
N TYR A 483 -1.25 1.41 25.23
CA TYR A 483 -2.29 2.14 25.94
C TYR A 483 -3.41 2.59 25.01
N ALA A 484 -4.63 2.62 25.55
CA ALA A 484 -5.68 3.49 25.03
C ALA A 484 -5.59 4.85 25.75
N PHE A 485 -5.71 5.93 25.00
CA PHE A 485 -5.55 7.28 25.57
C PHE A 485 -6.58 8.28 25.06
N ASN A 486 -6.86 9.29 25.89
CA ASN A 486 -7.62 10.47 25.52
C ASN A 486 -6.97 11.70 26.14
N ASN A 487 -6.32 12.50 25.33
CA ASN A 487 -5.75 13.80 25.76
C ASN A 487 -6.68 14.98 25.44
N GLY A 488 -7.94 14.71 25.08
CA GLY A 488 -8.99 15.73 24.96
C GLY A 488 -9.47 16.23 26.33
N THR A 489 -10.35 17.23 26.35
CA THR A 489 -11.04 17.67 27.56
C THR A 489 -12.34 16.92 27.77
N SER A 490 -13.02 16.50 26.70
CA SER A 490 -14.25 15.73 26.74
C SER A 490 -13.95 14.24 26.82
N SER A 491 -14.81 13.49 27.53
CA SER A 491 -14.75 12.05 27.58
C SER A 491 -15.19 11.43 26.24
N VAL A 492 -14.58 10.33 25.88
CA VAL A 492 -15.00 9.48 24.75
C VAL A 492 -15.37 8.10 25.26
N LYS A 493 -16.25 7.40 24.55
CA LYS A 493 -16.68 6.07 24.94
C LYS A 493 -15.95 5.03 24.06
N ILE A 494 -15.14 4.18 24.68
CA ILE A 494 -14.66 2.97 24.03
C ILE A 494 -15.83 1.99 24.01
N THR A 495 -16.28 1.56 22.83
CA THR A 495 -17.35 0.55 22.71
C THR A 495 -16.81 -0.86 22.81
N SER A 496 -15.58 -1.08 22.30
CA SER A 496 -14.85 -2.34 22.39
C SER A 496 -13.35 -2.09 22.19
N LEU A 497 -12.53 -2.90 22.83
CA LEU A 497 -11.12 -3.08 22.50
C LEU A 497 -10.84 -4.57 22.51
N SER A 498 -10.19 -5.07 21.46
CA SER A 498 -9.62 -6.41 21.40
C SER A 498 -8.15 -6.30 21.00
N ALA A 499 -7.29 -6.94 21.75
CA ALA A 499 -5.86 -6.95 21.48
C ALA A 499 -5.31 -8.38 21.60
N TRP A 500 -4.35 -8.70 20.75
CA TRP A 500 -3.71 -10.00 20.70
C TRP A 500 -2.19 -9.83 20.59
N SER A 501 -1.46 -10.66 21.29
CA SER A 501 -0.06 -10.93 20.95
C SER A 501 -0.03 -11.64 19.59
N MET A 502 1.05 -11.44 18.83
CA MET A 502 1.19 -12.08 17.53
C MET A 502 2.37 -13.05 17.54
N LYS A 503 2.14 -14.26 17.03
CA LYS A 503 3.23 -15.22 16.74
C LYS A 503 4.10 -14.71 15.61
N LYS A 504 5.34 -15.16 15.59
CA LYS A 504 6.22 -14.96 14.43
C LYS A 504 5.69 -15.74 13.22
N ALA A 505 5.57 -15.07 12.11
CA ALA A 505 5.38 -15.73 10.82
C ALA A 505 6.65 -16.48 10.41
N GLN A 506 6.50 -17.60 9.70
CA GLN A 506 7.63 -18.34 9.14
C GLN A 506 8.00 -17.70 7.79
N ILE A 507 9.18 -17.05 7.75
CA ILE A 507 9.64 -16.34 6.55
C ILE A 507 10.86 -17.01 5.91
N ASN A 508 11.55 -17.91 6.59
CA ASN A 508 12.81 -18.47 6.14
C ASN A 508 12.78 -19.99 5.88
N GLY A 509 11.62 -20.58 5.66
CA GLY A 509 11.51 -21.96 5.16
C GLY A 509 12.13 -23.07 6.05
N ASN A 510 12.42 -22.78 7.32
CA ASN A 510 12.90 -23.75 8.31
C ASN A 510 11.79 -24.13 9.27
#